data_59972e41b24d146d9c57db3fe84f52d2
#
_entry.id   59972e41b24d146d9c57db3fe84f52d2
#
_cell.length_a   1.000
_cell.length_b   1.000
_cell.length_c   1.000
_cell.angle_alpha   90.00
_cell.angle_beta   90.00
_cell.angle_gamma   90.00
#
_symmetry.space_group_name_H-M   'P 1'
#
loop_
_entity.id
_entity.type
_entity.pdbx_description
1 polymer ?
#
loop_
_entity_poly.entity_id
_entity_poly.type
_entity_poly.pdbx_seq_one_letter_code
_entity_poly.pdbx_strand_id
1 'polypeptide(L)'
;MDTTRREALGLAGVAAATALAVTPLAAGRAGAAPMLGSKDKVLFWAATVTPCDKAGRFDPGAMKDILAWFKHCGADGVVVLGTSGEFPHFSVAERKLVAETALKNKVGLNVIVGPGTSNQAETIDLARHAQDHGADGLLVIPPFYFNNPPVEGLTRYYSGLFDAVRIPISLYHIPGTSEAPISVELLKSLSQYPNLAGIKDSSGSPEGYRAFLDAFPALNMRTGTNSNLEQAFDHGMGAILADGNVFTKLCADVFAAYRAKQDYKPALAKLRAAQRTVQGLGGAPAAMKYGLSLQMGGPPIYPRAPLVEVSGDQKAAIKLALDKLKDMA
;
A
#
# COMPACT_ATOMS: atom_id res chain seq x y z
N MET A 1 9.98 -56.96 52.70
CA MET A 1 10.42 -56.47 54.02
C MET A 1 10.46 -54.96 53.92
N ASP A 2 9.67 -54.23 54.44
CA ASP A 2 8.78 -53.97 55.51
C ASP A 2 8.49 -52.45 55.47
N THR A 3 7.29 -52.14 55.28
CA THR A 3 6.30 -51.52 56.16
C THR A 3 6.68 -50.16 56.78
N THR A 4 5.86 -49.20 56.42
CA THR A 4 4.93 -48.37 57.20
C THR A 4 5.54 -47.29 58.09
N ARG A 5 5.08 -46.06 57.95
CA ARG A 5 4.03 -45.49 58.83
C ARG A 5 3.62 -44.09 58.44
N ARG A 6 2.32 -43.96 58.39
CA ARG A 6 1.51 -42.74 58.59
C ARG A 6 1.84 -42.06 59.92
N GLU A 7 1.79 -40.74 59.93
CA GLU A 7 0.94 -40.09 60.93
C GLU A 7 0.69 -38.61 60.55
N ALA A 8 -0.52 -38.24 60.71
CA ALA A 8 -1.09 -36.94 60.47
C ALA A 8 -0.79 -35.98 61.64
N LEU A 9 -0.68 -34.72 61.35
CA LEU A 9 -1.09 -33.66 62.25
C LEU A 9 -1.61 -32.45 61.42
N GLY A 10 -2.87 -32.17 61.61
CA GLY A 10 -3.54 -31.04 61.01
C GLY A 10 -3.20 -29.74 61.73
N LEU A 11 -3.22 -28.69 60.97
CA LEU A 11 -3.41 -27.32 61.47
C LEU A 11 -4.24 -26.56 60.43
N ALA A 12 -5.45 -26.24 60.86
CA ALA A 12 -6.37 -25.38 60.12
C ALA A 12 -5.82 -23.97 60.06
N GLY A 13 -5.52 -23.50 58.86
CA GLY A 13 -5.26 -22.11 58.56
C GLY A 13 -6.35 -21.58 57.66
N VAL A 14 -7.25 -20.79 58.20
CA VAL A 14 -8.26 -20.04 57.44
C VAL A 14 -7.55 -18.95 56.65
N ALA A 15 -7.35 -19.21 55.37
CA ALA A 15 -6.90 -18.17 54.43
C ALA A 15 -8.14 -17.49 53.83
N ALA A 16 -8.41 -16.27 54.29
CA ALA A 16 -9.41 -15.39 53.66
C ALA A 16 -8.96 -15.06 52.24
N ALA A 17 -9.66 -15.65 51.27
CA ALA A 17 -9.50 -15.29 49.87
C ALA A 17 -10.17 -13.94 49.63
N THR A 18 -9.41 -12.86 49.65
CA THR A 18 -9.83 -11.58 49.06
C THR A 18 -9.93 -11.75 47.56
N ALA A 19 -11.14 -11.94 47.07
CA ALA A 19 -11.46 -11.87 45.65
C ALA A 19 -11.26 -10.42 45.21
N LEU A 20 -10.12 -10.16 44.57
CA LEU A 20 -9.92 -8.95 43.75
C LEU A 20 -10.91 -9.04 42.58
N ALA A 21 -12.00 -8.30 42.67
CA ALA A 21 -12.89 -8.07 41.54
C ALA A 21 -12.12 -7.37 40.45
N VAL A 22 -11.67 -8.13 39.44
CA VAL A 22 -11.19 -7.58 38.18
C VAL A 22 -12.42 -6.99 37.49
N THR A 23 -12.66 -5.71 37.71
CA THR A 23 -13.57 -4.94 36.88
C THR A 23 -13.08 -5.08 35.43
N PRO A 24 -13.91 -5.56 34.48
CA PRO A 24 -13.55 -5.52 33.10
C PRO A 24 -13.38 -4.04 32.74
N LEU A 25 -12.14 -3.66 32.35
CA LEU A 25 -11.90 -2.39 31.74
C LEU A 25 -12.86 -2.33 30.55
N ALA A 26 -13.87 -1.46 30.64
CA ALA A 26 -14.73 -1.18 29.51
C ALA A 26 -13.82 -0.78 28.37
N ALA A 27 -13.70 -1.66 27.37
CA ALA A 27 -13.08 -1.33 26.10
C ALA A 27 -13.89 -0.17 25.56
N GLY A 28 -13.38 1.05 25.79
CA GLY A 28 -13.90 2.23 25.16
C GLY A 28 -13.99 1.90 23.69
N ARG A 29 -15.17 2.05 23.10
CA ARG A 29 -15.34 2.05 21.64
C ARG A 29 -14.28 3.03 21.12
N ALA A 30 -13.16 2.51 20.64
CA ALA A 30 -12.24 3.27 19.84
C ALA A 30 -13.11 3.85 18.71
N GLY A 31 -13.28 5.17 18.70
CA GLY A 31 -13.97 5.84 17.63
C GLY A 31 -13.35 5.31 16.35
N ALA A 32 -14.18 4.95 15.36
CA ALA A 32 -13.72 4.46 14.09
C ALA A 32 -12.56 5.36 13.64
N ALA A 33 -11.36 4.77 13.47
CA ALA A 33 -10.22 5.53 12.95
C ALA A 33 -10.69 6.24 11.69
N PRO A 34 -10.37 7.54 11.48
CA PRO A 34 -10.84 8.26 10.33
C PRO A 34 -10.47 7.44 9.10
N MET A 35 -11.49 6.92 8.41
CA MET A 35 -11.29 6.12 7.21
C MET A 35 -10.41 6.91 6.26
N LEU A 36 -9.30 6.34 5.81
CA LEU A 36 -8.36 6.96 4.88
C LEU A 36 -9.09 7.44 3.62
N GLY A 37 -9.41 8.73 3.59
CA GLY A 37 -10.27 9.33 2.60
C GLY A 37 -11.74 9.00 2.88
N SER A 38 -12.44 9.88 3.61
CA SER A 38 -13.90 9.92 3.51
C SER A 38 -14.25 10.03 2.02
N LYS A 39 -15.45 9.57 1.62
CA LYS A 39 -15.99 9.77 0.27
C LYS A 39 -15.89 11.22 -0.23
N ASP A 40 -15.63 12.17 0.69
CA ASP A 40 -15.52 13.59 0.42
C ASP A 40 -14.15 14.02 -0.13
N LYS A 41 -13.15 13.13 -0.18
CA LYS A 41 -11.82 13.43 -0.70
C LYS A 41 -11.33 12.39 -1.68
N VAL A 42 -11.50 12.69 -2.95
CA VAL A 42 -10.87 11.95 -4.05
C VAL A 42 -9.37 12.27 -4.02
N LEU A 43 -8.56 11.32 -3.56
CA LEU A 43 -7.13 11.49 -3.32
C LEU A 43 -6.30 10.74 -4.37
N PHE A 44 -5.18 11.37 -4.73
CA PHE A 44 -4.12 10.77 -5.54
C PHE A 44 -2.96 10.33 -4.65
N TRP A 45 -2.62 9.04 -4.68
CA TRP A 45 -1.42 8.51 -4.04
C TRP A 45 -0.47 7.89 -5.06
N ALA A 46 0.82 8.21 -4.93
CA ALA A 46 1.85 7.56 -5.74
C ALA A 46 2.22 6.20 -5.15
N ALA A 47 2.20 5.14 -5.97
CA ALA A 47 2.78 3.85 -5.59
C ALA A 47 4.30 3.93 -5.76
N THR A 48 5.01 4.42 -4.74
CA THR A 48 6.39 4.84 -4.85
C THR A 48 7.38 3.69 -5.03
N VAL A 49 8.43 3.96 -5.78
CA VAL A 49 9.62 3.09 -5.84
C VAL A 49 10.37 3.12 -4.50
N THR A 50 11.13 2.06 -4.19
CA THR A 50 12.09 2.05 -3.09
C THR A 50 13.47 2.38 -3.66
N PRO A 51 14.06 3.54 -3.32
CA PRO A 51 15.34 3.93 -3.89
C PRO A 51 16.49 3.07 -3.36
N CYS A 52 17.37 2.64 -4.28
CA CYS A 52 18.58 1.93 -3.94
C CYS A 52 19.79 2.57 -4.62
N ASP A 53 20.95 2.40 -3.99
CA ASP A 53 22.25 2.69 -4.61
C ASP A 53 22.62 1.61 -5.66
N LYS A 54 23.74 1.82 -6.34
CA LYS A 54 24.21 0.88 -7.38
C LYS A 54 24.52 -0.52 -6.85
N ALA A 55 24.76 -0.67 -5.55
CA ALA A 55 24.97 -1.97 -4.90
C ALA A 55 23.67 -2.64 -4.46
N GLY A 56 22.50 -2.04 -4.76
CA GLY A 56 21.19 -2.53 -4.36
C GLY A 56 20.84 -2.27 -2.90
N ARG A 57 21.58 -1.44 -2.19
CA ARG A 57 21.27 -1.08 -0.79
C ARG A 57 20.25 0.04 -0.77
N PHE A 58 19.28 -0.04 0.13
CA PHE A 58 18.30 1.02 0.33
C PHE A 58 18.99 2.35 0.66
N ASP A 59 18.52 3.42 0.02
CA ASP A 59 19.00 4.80 0.23
C ASP A 59 17.95 5.64 0.98
N PRO A 60 18.11 5.83 2.31
CA PRO A 60 17.18 6.64 3.10
C PRO A 60 17.17 8.12 2.71
N GLY A 61 18.29 8.67 2.23
CA GLY A 61 18.39 10.05 1.76
C GLY A 61 17.53 10.28 0.51
N ALA A 62 17.70 9.42 -0.49
CA ALA A 62 16.89 9.47 -1.70
C ALA A 62 15.39 9.24 -1.41
N MET A 63 15.02 8.40 -0.41
CA MET A 63 13.62 8.25 -0.01
C MET A 63 13.04 9.56 0.52
N LYS A 64 13.79 10.28 1.35
CA LYS A 64 13.37 11.60 1.86
C LYS A 64 13.14 12.59 0.72
N ASP A 65 14.05 12.64 -0.25
CA ASP A 65 13.96 13.55 -1.39
C ASP A 65 12.77 13.20 -2.30
N ILE A 66 12.50 11.91 -2.51
CA ILE A 66 11.33 11.43 -3.26
C ILE A 66 10.03 11.88 -2.58
N LEU A 67 9.92 11.75 -1.27
CA LEU A 67 8.71 12.16 -0.54
C LEU A 67 8.50 13.67 -0.63
N ALA A 68 9.57 14.46 -0.50
CA ALA A 68 9.53 15.91 -0.68
C ALA A 68 9.11 16.29 -2.11
N TRP A 69 9.63 15.60 -3.13
CA TRP A 69 9.25 15.76 -4.53
C TRP A 69 7.76 15.47 -4.75
N PHE A 70 7.25 14.34 -4.26
CA PHE A 70 5.83 14.02 -4.41
C PHE A 70 4.93 15.06 -3.76
N LYS A 71 5.30 15.53 -2.56
CA LYS A 71 4.58 16.63 -1.90
C LYS A 71 4.61 17.91 -2.70
N HIS A 72 5.77 18.29 -3.22
CA HIS A 72 5.94 19.47 -4.08
C HIS A 72 5.08 19.39 -5.34
N CYS A 73 5.02 18.24 -5.97
CA CYS A 73 4.21 18.01 -7.18
C CYS A 73 2.71 17.86 -6.93
N GLY A 74 2.25 17.86 -5.66
CA GLY A 74 0.83 17.85 -5.32
C GLY A 74 0.21 16.48 -5.10
N ALA A 75 1.00 15.45 -4.84
CA ALA A 75 0.47 14.17 -4.36
C ALA A 75 -0.15 14.33 -2.95
N ASP A 76 -1.26 13.64 -2.69
CA ASP A 76 -1.91 13.62 -1.38
C ASP A 76 -1.26 12.60 -0.44
N GLY A 77 -0.61 11.59 -0.99
CA GLY A 77 0.08 10.55 -0.24
C GLY A 77 0.88 9.60 -1.11
N VAL A 78 1.45 8.60 -0.44
CA VAL A 78 2.27 7.55 -1.06
C VAL A 78 1.92 6.18 -0.50
N VAL A 79 2.16 5.16 -1.33
CA VAL A 79 2.21 3.76 -0.88
C VAL A 79 3.64 3.28 -1.01
N VAL A 80 4.29 3.00 0.10
CA VAL A 80 5.64 2.40 0.14
C VAL A 80 5.55 0.89 0.20
N LEU A 81 6.57 0.20 -0.32
CA LEU A 81 6.63 -1.27 -0.31
C LEU A 81 5.45 -1.96 -1.01
N GLY A 82 4.90 -1.30 -2.05
CA GLY A 82 4.05 -1.95 -3.03
C GLY A 82 4.87 -2.65 -4.13
N THR A 83 4.22 -3.05 -5.23
CA THR A 83 4.88 -3.69 -6.38
C THR A 83 5.94 -2.78 -7.00
N SER A 84 5.64 -1.50 -7.22
CA SER A 84 6.63 -0.52 -7.70
C SER A 84 7.80 -0.32 -6.72
N GLY A 85 7.57 -0.55 -5.44
CA GLY A 85 8.58 -0.51 -4.37
C GLY A 85 9.42 -1.77 -4.26
N GLU A 86 9.25 -2.75 -5.15
CA GLU A 86 10.05 -3.98 -5.22
C GLU A 86 10.07 -4.76 -3.90
N PHE A 87 8.98 -4.72 -3.12
CA PHE A 87 8.94 -5.27 -1.76
C PHE A 87 9.44 -6.72 -1.61
N PRO A 88 9.25 -7.63 -2.60
CA PRO A 88 9.74 -9.01 -2.48
C PRO A 88 11.27 -9.12 -2.47
N HIS A 89 11.99 -8.09 -2.91
CA HIS A 89 13.44 -8.09 -2.98
C HIS A 89 14.11 -7.59 -1.69
N PHE A 90 13.34 -7.25 -0.67
CA PHE A 90 13.82 -6.75 0.61
C PHE A 90 13.48 -7.73 1.73
N SER A 91 14.45 -7.98 2.61
CA SER A 91 14.22 -8.74 3.84
C SER A 91 13.22 -8.02 4.76
N VAL A 92 12.65 -8.75 5.72
CA VAL A 92 11.74 -8.16 6.73
C VAL A 92 12.41 -6.97 7.45
N ALA A 93 13.68 -7.08 7.82
CA ALA A 93 14.40 -6.01 8.48
C ALA A 93 14.58 -4.77 7.60
N GLU A 94 14.91 -4.96 6.31
CA GLU A 94 15.01 -3.84 5.36
C GLU A 94 13.65 -3.19 5.09
N ARG A 95 12.57 -3.98 5.00
CA ARG A 95 11.21 -3.45 4.83
C ARG A 95 10.79 -2.60 6.02
N LYS A 96 11.13 -3.00 7.24
CA LYS A 96 10.93 -2.19 8.45
C LYS A 96 11.67 -0.86 8.34
N LEU A 97 12.94 -0.88 7.96
CA LEU A 97 13.75 0.33 7.79
C LEU A 97 13.19 1.28 6.71
N VAL A 98 12.71 0.73 5.57
CA VAL A 98 12.06 1.53 4.51
C VAL A 98 10.79 2.19 5.05
N ALA A 99 9.94 1.44 5.76
CA ALA A 99 8.71 1.96 6.36
C ALA A 99 9.00 3.07 7.38
N GLU A 100 9.91 2.84 8.33
CA GLU A 100 10.32 3.84 9.32
C GLU A 100 10.85 5.12 8.67
N THR A 101 11.71 4.97 7.65
CA THR A 101 12.28 6.11 6.93
C THR A 101 11.19 6.94 6.27
N ALA A 102 10.23 6.29 5.60
CA ALA A 102 9.13 6.98 4.94
C ALA A 102 8.20 7.66 5.97
N LEU A 103 7.84 6.97 7.04
CA LEU A 103 6.96 7.49 8.07
C LEU A 103 7.57 8.68 8.82
N LYS A 104 8.87 8.64 9.11
CA LYS A 104 9.59 9.75 9.73
C LYS A 104 9.68 11.00 8.84
N ASN A 105 9.66 10.82 7.51
CA ASN A 105 9.89 11.89 6.53
C ASN A 105 8.65 12.18 5.67
N LYS A 106 7.44 11.91 6.15
CA LYS A 106 6.21 12.02 5.35
C LYS A 106 5.79 13.43 4.91
N VAL A 107 6.39 14.48 5.44
CA VAL A 107 6.21 15.90 5.04
C VAL A 107 4.74 16.31 4.77
N GLY A 108 3.81 15.77 5.54
CA GLY A 108 2.37 16.00 5.37
C GLY A 108 1.70 15.20 4.25
N LEU A 109 2.35 14.15 3.75
CA LEU A 109 1.74 13.11 2.91
C LEU A 109 1.06 12.06 3.79
N ASN A 110 -0.03 11.45 3.31
CA ASN A 110 -0.47 10.17 3.85
C ASN A 110 0.52 9.07 3.43
N VAL A 111 0.97 8.24 4.36
CA VAL A 111 1.88 7.13 4.08
C VAL A 111 1.23 5.81 4.40
N ILE A 112 0.93 5.05 3.33
CA ILE A 112 0.40 3.69 3.39
C ILE A 112 1.56 2.72 3.22
N VAL A 113 1.60 1.69 4.05
CA VAL A 113 2.67 0.67 4.00
C VAL A 113 2.12 -0.63 3.42
N GLY A 114 2.89 -1.26 2.54
CA GLY A 114 2.62 -2.60 2.01
C GLY A 114 3.32 -3.68 2.85
N PRO A 115 2.66 -4.31 3.84
CA PRO A 115 3.29 -5.33 4.69
C PRO A 115 3.20 -6.73 4.09
N GLY A 116 2.40 -6.95 3.03
CA GLY A 116 2.04 -8.27 2.53
C GLY A 116 3.23 -9.16 2.17
N THR A 117 3.12 -10.42 2.55
CA THR A 117 3.99 -11.55 2.15
C THR A 117 3.12 -12.80 1.99
N SER A 118 3.71 -13.89 1.49
CA SER A 118 3.03 -15.20 1.49
C SER A 118 3.00 -15.83 2.89
N ASN A 119 3.78 -15.31 3.84
CA ASN A 119 3.82 -15.75 5.24
C ASN A 119 2.95 -14.82 6.09
N GLN A 120 1.85 -15.35 6.66
CA GLN A 120 0.92 -14.56 7.48
C GLN A 120 1.61 -13.95 8.71
N ALA A 121 2.49 -14.69 9.39
CA ALA A 121 3.15 -14.20 10.58
C ALA A 121 4.08 -13.00 10.28
N GLU A 122 4.82 -13.06 9.17
CA GLU A 122 5.63 -11.92 8.71
C GLU A 122 4.78 -10.73 8.30
N THR A 123 3.64 -10.97 7.62
CA THR A 123 2.69 -9.92 7.25
C THR A 123 2.16 -9.21 8.50
N ILE A 124 1.82 -9.96 9.54
CA ILE A 124 1.35 -9.41 10.81
C ILE A 124 2.46 -8.62 11.53
N ASP A 125 3.69 -9.14 11.55
CA ASP A 125 4.85 -8.47 12.14
C ASP A 125 5.14 -7.13 11.45
N LEU A 126 5.16 -7.11 10.13
CA LEU A 126 5.35 -5.89 9.34
C LEU A 126 4.17 -4.91 9.51
N ALA A 127 2.94 -5.41 9.61
CA ALA A 127 1.75 -4.58 9.80
C ALA A 127 1.74 -3.89 11.16
N ARG A 128 2.06 -4.63 12.23
CA ARG A 128 2.21 -4.08 13.58
C ARG A 128 3.31 -3.03 13.63
N HIS A 129 4.45 -3.37 13.04
CA HIS A 129 5.58 -2.43 12.95
C HIS A 129 5.18 -1.13 12.24
N ALA A 130 4.47 -1.20 11.12
CA ALA A 130 3.98 -0.02 10.41
C ALA A 130 3.00 0.80 11.26
N GLN A 131 2.06 0.14 11.95
CA GLN A 131 1.13 0.78 12.87
C GLN A 131 1.84 1.50 14.00
N ASP A 132 2.79 0.84 14.65
CA ASP A 132 3.53 1.38 15.81
C ASP A 132 4.39 2.59 15.45
N HIS A 133 4.80 2.69 14.17
CA HIS A 133 5.53 3.85 13.62
C HIS A 133 4.64 4.91 12.95
N GLY A 134 3.31 4.80 13.10
CA GLY A 134 2.37 5.85 12.68
C GLY A 134 2.03 5.82 11.19
N ALA A 135 1.94 4.65 10.57
CA ALA A 135 1.38 4.50 9.24
C ALA A 135 -0.10 4.93 9.22
N ASP A 136 -0.51 5.62 8.16
CA ASP A 136 -1.89 6.08 8.00
C ASP A 136 -2.81 4.92 7.55
N GLY A 137 -2.26 3.79 7.14
CA GLY A 137 -2.97 2.56 6.78
C GLY A 137 -2.06 1.55 6.11
N LEU A 138 -2.65 0.45 5.68
CA LEU A 138 -1.96 -0.65 5.02
C LEU A 138 -2.57 -0.93 3.64
N LEU A 139 -1.72 -1.36 2.69
CA LEU A 139 -2.14 -1.93 1.42
C LEU A 139 -1.61 -3.36 1.33
N VAL A 140 -2.50 -4.35 1.42
CA VAL A 140 -2.11 -5.74 1.62
C VAL A 140 -2.43 -6.59 0.40
N ILE A 141 -1.37 -7.05 -0.28
CA ILE A 141 -1.45 -8.03 -1.36
C ILE A 141 -1.85 -9.39 -0.78
N PRO A 142 -2.66 -10.21 -1.46
CA PRO A 142 -2.90 -11.58 -1.03
C PRO A 142 -1.60 -12.40 -1.02
N PRO A 143 -1.55 -13.52 -0.28
CA PRO A 143 -0.42 -14.44 -0.37
C PRO A 143 -0.25 -14.88 -1.83
N PHE A 144 0.96 -14.77 -2.33
CA PHE A 144 1.35 -15.08 -3.70
C PHE A 144 2.24 -16.33 -3.73
N TYR A 145 2.56 -16.88 -4.90
CA TYR A 145 3.28 -18.13 -5.18
C TYR A 145 2.33 -19.32 -5.40
N PHE A 146 1.36 -19.59 -4.50
CA PHE A 146 0.34 -20.59 -4.75
C PHE A 146 -0.87 -19.95 -5.44
N ASN A 147 -1.17 -20.43 -6.64
CA ASN A 147 -2.20 -19.84 -7.50
C ASN A 147 -3.61 -20.20 -7.03
N ASN A 148 -4.52 -19.23 -7.17
CA ASN A 148 -5.96 -19.43 -6.91
C ASN A 148 -6.28 -20.08 -5.56
N PRO A 149 -5.76 -19.56 -4.44
CA PRO A 149 -6.10 -20.10 -3.14
C PRO A 149 -7.62 -19.95 -2.89
N PRO A 150 -8.25 -20.92 -2.17
CA PRO A 150 -9.68 -20.87 -1.91
C PRO A 150 -10.04 -19.65 -1.04
N VAL A 151 -11.25 -19.12 -1.24
CA VAL A 151 -11.76 -17.94 -0.51
C VAL A 151 -11.67 -18.14 1.02
N GLU A 152 -11.96 -19.35 1.51
CA GLU A 152 -11.82 -19.68 2.94
C GLU A 152 -10.37 -19.48 3.44
N GLY A 153 -9.36 -19.89 2.68
CA GLY A 153 -7.96 -19.72 3.02
C GLY A 153 -7.56 -18.25 3.05
N LEU A 154 -7.99 -17.47 2.04
CA LEU A 154 -7.78 -16.02 2.01
C LEU A 154 -8.51 -15.30 3.14
N THR A 155 -9.75 -15.69 3.44
CA THR A 155 -10.50 -15.16 4.58
C THR A 155 -9.73 -15.37 5.88
N ARG A 156 -9.20 -16.56 6.11
CA ARG A 156 -8.41 -16.91 7.30
C ARG A 156 -7.11 -16.07 7.39
N TYR A 157 -6.43 -15.92 6.25
CA TYR A 157 -5.22 -15.09 6.15
C TYR A 157 -5.49 -13.64 6.53
N TYR A 158 -6.52 -13.02 5.93
CA TYR A 158 -6.84 -11.63 6.20
C TYR A 158 -7.46 -11.41 7.58
N SER A 159 -8.30 -12.33 8.07
CA SER A 159 -8.88 -12.25 9.41
C SER A 159 -7.79 -12.14 10.48
N GLY A 160 -6.76 -12.99 10.42
CA GLY A 160 -5.63 -12.91 11.35
C GLY A 160 -4.91 -11.55 11.31
N LEU A 161 -4.83 -10.92 10.14
CA LEU A 161 -4.26 -9.58 10.01
C LEU A 161 -5.19 -8.49 10.58
N PHE A 162 -6.49 -8.54 10.27
CA PHE A 162 -7.48 -7.59 10.78
C PHE A 162 -7.56 -7.61 12.31
N ASP A 163 -7.44 -8.79 12.92
CA ASP A 163 -7.41 -8.96 14.37
C ASP A 163 -6.11 -8.40 15.00
N ALA A 164 -5.02 -8.40 14.25
CA ALA A 164 -3.68 -8.04 14.74
C ALA A 164 -3.40 -6.55 14.82
N VAL A 165 -4.09 -5.71 14.03
CA VAL A 165 -3.88 -4.25 13.94
C VAL A 165 -5.20 -3.49 13.96
N ARG A 166 -5.14 -2.18 14.21
CA ARG A 166 -6.32 -1.31 14.29
C ARG A 166 -6.40 -0.23 13.21
N ILE A 167 -5.29 0.02 12.51
CA ILE A 167 -5.25 1.00 11.43
C ILE A 167 -6.00 0.49 10.20
N PRO A 168 -6.46 1.39 9.30
CA PRO A 168 -7.19 1.02 8.09
C PRO A 168 -6.40 0.08 7.18
N ILE A 169 -7.04 -0.96 6.67
CA ILE A 169 -6.46 -1.92 5.73
C ILE A 169 -7.23 -1.87 4.41
N SER A 170 -6.51 -1.60 3.32
CA SER A 170 -6.99 -1.81 1.97
C SER A 170 -6.41 -3.11 1.40
N LEU A 171 -7.24 -3.93 0.77
CA LEU A 171 -6.76 -5.12 0.07
C LEU A 171 -6.21 -4.72 -1.30
N TYR A 172 -5.21 -5.44 -1.78
CA TYR A 172 -4.59 -5.15 -3.08
C TYR A 172 -4.94 -6.21 -4.11
N HIS A 173 -5.88 -5.89 -5.00
CA HIS A 173 -6.28 -6.74 -6.11
C HIS A 173 -5.36 -6.51 -7.32
N ILE A 174 -4.45 -7.43 -7.55
CA ILE A 174 -3.50 -7.45 -8.67
C ILE A 174 -3.32 -8.88 -9.20
N PRO A 175 -4.39 -9.50 -9.74
CA PRO A 175 -4.41 -10.93 -10.08
C PRO A 175 -3.35 -11.33 -11.10
N GLY A 176 -2.99 -10.47 -12.04
CA GLY A 176 -1.93 -10.73 -13.01
C GLY A 176 -0.52 -10.86 -12.43
N THR A 177 -0.33 -10.53 -11.15
CA THR A 177 0.98 -10.64 -10.46
C THR A 177 0.91 -11.55 -9.25
N SER A 178 -0.16 -11.46 -8.47
CA SER A 178 -0.33 -12.28 -7.26
C SER A 178 -0.87 -13.68 -7.55
N GLU A 179 -1.52 -13.87 -8.70
CA GLU A 179 -2.27 -15.09 -9.07
C GLU A 179 -3.29 -15.54 -8.01
N ALA A 180 -3.63 -14.64 -7.10
CA ALA A 180 -4.62 -14.81 -6.04
C ALA A 180 -5.64 -13.66 -6.14
N PRO A 181 -6.73 -13.82 -6.90
CA PRO A 181 -7.72 -12.77 -7.08
C PRO A 181 -8.48 -12.49 -5.79
N ILE A 182 -8.72 -11.21 -5.51
CA ILE A 182 -9.69 -10.80 -4.51
C ILE A 182 -11.07 -10.78 -5.18
N SER A 183 -12.02 -11.48 -4.58
CA SER A 183 -13.40 -11.55 -5.07
C SER A 183 -14.34 -10.70 -4.22
N VAL A 184 -15.52 -10.40 -4.75
CA VAL A 184 -16.63 -9.79 -3.99
C VAL A 184 -17.02 -10.68 -2.81
N GLU A 185 -16.98 -12.00 -2.96
CA GLU A 185 -17.26 -12.96 -1.90
C GLU A 185 -16.25 -12.84 -0.75
N LEU A 186 -14.96 -12.76 -1.05
CA LEU A 186 -13.92 -12.54 -0.04
C LEU A 186 -14.13 -11.21 0.70
N LEU A 187 -14.42 -10.11 0.00
CA LEU A 187 -14.71 -8.84 0.66
C LEU A 187 -15.96 -8.91 1.56
N LYS A 188 -17.00 -9.64 1.14
CA LYS A 188 -18.18 -9.87 1.97
C LYS A 188 -17.83 -10.62 3.26
N SER A 189 -17.00 -11.66 3.20
CA SER A 189 -16.57 -12.41 4.38
C SER A 189 -15.76 -11.56 5.38
N LEU A 190 -15.11 -10.48 4.89
CA LEU A 190 -14.30 -9.56 5.67
C LEU A 190 -15.04 -8.27 6.08
N SER A 191 -16.27 -8.05 5.62
CA SER A 191 -17.02 -6.81 5.86
C SER A 191 -17.37 -6.54 7.32
N GLN A 192 -17.26 -7.56 8.19
CA GLN A 192 -17.43 -7.44 9.64
C GLN A 192 -16.30 -6.67 10.34
N TYR A 193 -15.12 -6.54 9.70
CA TYR A 193 -13.97 -5.87 10.28
C TYR A 193 -14.06 -4.36 10.13
N PRO A 194 -14.09 -3.58 11.25
CA PRO A 194 -14.27 -2.12 11.20
C PRO A 194 -13.09 -1.38 10.58
N ASN A 195 -11.93 -2.03 10.50
CA ASN A 195 -10.73 -1.49 9.88
C ASN A 195 -10.55 -1.92 8.40
N LEU A 196 -11.53 -2.58 7.79
CA LEU A 196 -11.56 -2.76 6.33
C LEU A 196 -11.83 -1.41 5.66
N ALA A 197 -10.83 -0.84 5.01
CA ALA A 197 -10.92 0.46 4.36
C ALA A 197 -11.39 0.39 2.91
N GLY A 198 -11.08 -0.69 2.21
CA GLY A 198 -11.45 -0.85 0.80
C GLY A 198 -10.50 -1.75 0.02
N ILE A 199 -10.35 -1.42 -1.26
CA ILE A 199 -9.49 -2.15 -2.20
C ILE A 199 -8.66 -1.18 -3.04
N LYS A 200 -7.47 -1.61 -3.49
CA LYS A 200 -6.82 -1.08 -4.68
C LYS A 200 -6.98 -2.10 -5.79
N ASP A 201 -7.63 -1.74 -6.87
CA ASP A 201 -7.79 -2.59 -8.05
C ASP A 201 -6.78 -2.22 -9.14
N SER A 202 -5.90 -3.15 -9.46
CA SER A 202 -4.91 -3.09 -10.55
C SER A 202 -5.13 -4.22 -11.57
N SER A 203 -6.33 -4.79 -11.63
CA SER A 203 -6.66 -5.82 -12.63
C SER A 203 -6.69 -5.27 -14.06
N GLY A 204 -6.99 -3.98 -14.21
CA GLY A 204 -7.21 -3.34 -15.51
C GLY A 204 -8.58 -3.68 -16.12
N SER A 205 -9.44 -4.46 -15.46
CA SER A 205 -10.80 -4.78 -15.89
C SER A 205 -11.78 -3.71 -15.45
N PRO A 206 -12.41 -2.95 -16.36
CA PRO A 206 -13.46 -2.00 -15.98
C PRO A 206 -14.68 -2.68 -15.36
N GLU A 207 -15.06 -3.87 -15.85
CA GLU A 207 -16.19 -4.66 -15.35
C GLU A 207 -15.91 -5.19 -13.94
N GLY A 208 -14.71 -5.73 -13.72
CA GLY A 208 -14.26 -6.22 -12.40
C GLY A 208 -14.23 -5.08 -11.37
N TYR A 209 -13.70 -3.92 -11.77
CA TYR A 209 -13.68 -2.75 -10.90
C TYR A 209 -15.09 -2.25 -10.59
N ARG A 210 -15.99 -2.24 -11.58
CA ARG A 210 -17.41 -1.90 -11.40
C ARG A 210 -18.08 -2.81 -10.38
N ALA A 211 -17.83 -4.11 -10.43
CA ALA A 211 -18.42 -5.07 -9.50
C ALA A 211 -18.06 -4.75 -8.02
N PHE A 212 -16.84 -4.28 -7.75
CA PHE A 212 -16.45 -3.82 -6.42
C PHE A 212 -17.15 -2.51 -6.01
N LEU A 213 -17.23 -1.53 -6.92
CA LEU A 213 -17.90 -0.26 -6.67
C LEU A 213 -19.37 -0.46 -6.31
N ASP A 214 -20.07 -1.30 -7.07
CA ASP A 214 -21.50 -1.57 -6.87
C ASP A 214 -21.78 -2.39 -5.60
N ALA A 215 -20.90 -3.38 -5.30
CA ALA A 215 -21.09 -4.24 -4.14
C ALA A 215 -20.76 -3.55 -2.79
N PHE A 216 -19.85 -2.58 -2.79
CA PHE A 216 -19.35 -1.94 -1.56
C PHE A 216 -19.28 -0.41 -1.68
N PRO A 217 -20.39 0.26 -1.91
CA PRO A 217 -20.38 1.71 -2.14
C PRO A 217 -19.91 2.54 -0.93
N ALA A 218 -19.79 1.92 0.26
CA ALA A 218 -19.32 2.58 1.47
C ALA A 218 -17.79 2.49 1.66
N LEU A 219 -17.10 1.59 0.94
CA LEU A 219 -15.66 1.39 1.05
C LEU A 219 -14.89 2.20 -0.01
N ASN A 220 -13.62 2.46 0.26
CA ASN A 220 -12.73 3.12 -0.70
C ASN A 220 -12.24 2.14 -1.77
N MET A 221 -12.89 2.15 -2.92
CA MET A 221 -12.51 1.35 -4.09
C MET A 221 -11.56 2.17 -4.98
N ARG A 222 -10.26 2.15 -4.69
CA ARG A 222 -9.27 2.92 -5.44
C ARG A 222 -8.83 2.19 -6.69
N THR A 223 -8.79 2.87 -7.83
CA THR A 223 -8.15 2.28 -9.01
C THR A 223 -6.63 2.33 -8.92
N GLY A 224 -5.98 1.31 -9.45
CA GLY A 224 -4.51 1.23 -9.62
C GLY A 224 -4.05 1.63 -11.02
N THR A 225 -4.98 1.99 -11.93
CA THR A 225 -4.70 2.32 -13.33
C THR A 225 -5.37 3.63 -13.73
N ASN A 226 -4.72 4.40 -14.62
CA ASN A 226 -5.32 5.62 -15.14
C ASN A 226 -6.44 5.35 -16.17
N SER A 227 -6.55 4.13 -16.70
CA SER A 227 -7.64 3.72 -17.59
C SER A 227 -9.01 3.73 -16.90
N ASN A 228 -9.06 3.43 -15.61
CA ASN A 228 -10.29 3.37 -14.82
C ASN A 228 -10.58 4.67 -14.02
N LEU A 229 -9.81 5.77 -14.25
CA LEU A 229 -9.99 7.01 -13.47
C LEU A 229 -11.36 7.65 -13.66
N GLU A 230 -11.91 7.64 -14.89
CA GLU A 230 -13.23 8.21 -15.15
C GLU A 230 -14.28 7.46 -14.32
N GLN A 231 -14.26 6.14 -14.34
CA GLN A 231 -15.17 5.32 -13.54
C GLN A 231 -14.97 5.51 -12.04
N ALA A 232 -13.71 5.68 -11.58
CA ALA A 232 -13.41 6.00 -10.19
C ALA A 232 -14.03 7.35 -9.79
N PHE A 233 -13.89 8.38 -10.63
CA PHE A 233 -14.42 9.71 -10.38
C PHE A 233 -15.96 9.75 -10.38
N ASP A 234 -16.61 8.99 -11.26
CA ASP A 234 -18.07 8.87 -11.29
C ASP A 234 -18.63 8.33 -9.96
N HIS A 235 -17.82 7.60 -9.19
CA HIS A 235 -18.17 7.05 -7.88
C HIS A 235 -17.52 7.79 -6.69
N GLY A 236 -16.85 8.92 -6.95
CA GLY A 236 -16.16 9.69 -5.91
C GLY A 236 -14.93 8.97 -5.31
N MET A 237 -14.30 8.10 -6.09
CA MET A 237 -13.15 7.31 -5.65
C MET A 237 -11.82 7.91 -6.13
N GLY A 238 -10.76 7.71 -5.35
CA GLY A 238 -9.40 8.12 -5.69
C GLY A 238 -8.61 7.02 -6.41
N ALA A 239 -7.28 7.21 -6.48
CA ALA A 239 -6.40 6.24 -7.10
C ALA A 239 -5.05 6.10 -6.39
N ILE A 240 -4.40 4.96 -6.63
CA ILE A 240 -3.02 4.67 -6.22
C ILE A 240 -2.25 4.30 -7.49
N LEU A 241 -1.53 5.26 -8.07
CA LEU A 241 -0.97 5.14 -9.40
C LEU A 241 0.55 4.95 -9.38
N ALA A 242 1.03 3.96 -10.14
CA ALA A 242 2.46 3.78 -10.43
C ALA A 242 2.99 4.90 -11.34
N ASP A 243 2.15 5.42 -12.25
CA ASP A 243 2.45 6.58 -13.10
C ASP A 243 2.92 7.80 -12.28
N GLY A 244 2.45 7.89 -11.03
CA GLY A 244 2.85 8.93 -10.08
C GLY A 244 4.35 9.01 -9.80
N ASN A 245 5.14 7.98 -10.10
CA ASN A 245 6.60 8.06 -9.96
C ASN A 245 7.22 9.00 -11.00
N VAL A 246 6.82 8.88 -12.26
CA VAL A 246 7.41 9.66 -13.36
C VAL A 246 6.59 10.90 -13.66
N PHE A 247 5.28 10.83 -13.51
CA PHE A 247 4.31 11.85 -13.92
C PHE A 247 3.53 12.43 -12.74
N THR A 248 4.17 12.62 -11.60
CA THR A 248 3.52 13.07 -10.35
C THR A 248 2.65 14.31 -10.56
N LYS A 249 3.23 15.33 -11.19
CA LYS A 249 2.51 16.60 -11.44
C LYS A 249 1.31 16.40 -12.37
N LEU A 250 1.44 15.63 -13.45
CA LEU A 250 0.33 15.35 -14.37
C LEU A 250 -0.79 14.57 -13.68
N CYS A 251 -0.44 13.59 -12.83
CA CYS A 251 -1.43 12.92 -12.00
C CYS A 251 -2.14 13.91 -11.06
N ALA A 252 -1.37 14.73 -10.35
CA ALA A 252 -1.92 15.71 -9.41
C ALA A 252 -2.87 16.71 -10.11
N ASP A 253 -2.55 17.15 -11.32
CA ASP A 253 -3.38 18.07 -12.10
C ASP A 253 -4.73 17.49 -12.47
N VAL A 254 -4.80 16.19 -12.84
CA VAL A 254 -6.06 15.49 -13.10
C VAL A 254 -6.96 15.53 -11.85
N PHE A 255 -6.40 15.22 -10.68
CA PHE A 255 -7.14 15.21 -9.42
C PHE A 255 -7.52 16.62 -8.94
N ALA A 256 -6.66 17.61 -9.16
CA ALA A 256 -6.95 19.00 -8.85
C ALA A 256 -8.13 19.53 -9.67
N ALA A 257 -8.14 19.28 -10.98
CA ALA A 257 -9.23 19.66 -11.86
C ALA A 257 -10.56 19.02 -11.43
N TYR A 258 -10.56 17.71 -11.16
CA TYR A 258 -11.75 17.00 -10.68
C TYR A 258 -12.27 17.60 -9.36
N ARG A 259 -11.40 17.80 -8.36
CA ARG A 259 -11.79 18.38 -7.06
C ARG A 259 -12.32 19.81 -7.18
N ALA A 260 -11.79 20.58 -8.14
CA ALA A 260 -12.26 21.92 -8.45
C ALA A 260 -13.57 21.93 -9.28
N LYS A 261 -14.15 20.75 -9.59
CA LYS A 261 -15.31 20.59 -10.47
C LYS A 261 -15.10 21.19 -11.86
N GLN A 262 -13.85 21.18 -12.33
CA GLN A 262 -13.46 21.57 -13.70
C GLN A 262 -13.43 20.33 -14.58
N ASP A 263 -13.40 20.54 -15.90
CA ASP A 263 -13.19 19.43 -16.84
C ASP A 263 -11.76 18.87 -16.69
N TYR A 264 -11.66 17.67 -16.12
CA TYR A 264 -10.40 16.96 -15.92
C TYR A 264 -9.93 16.16 -17.14
N LYS A 265 -10.79 15.97 -18.16
CA LYS A 265 -10.51 15.13 -19.32
C LYS A 265 -9.30 15.59 -20.14
N PRO A 266 -9.05 16.89 -20.36
CA PRO A 266 -7.82 17.35 -21.02
C PRO A 266 -6.56 16.98 -20.23
N ALA A 267 -6.56 17.16 -18.91
CA ALA A 267 -5.44 16.77 -18.05
C ALA A 267 -5.20 15.24 -18.06
N LEU A 268 -6.28 14.44 -18.03
CA LEU A 268 -6.19 12.99 -18.14
C LEU A 268 -5.68 12.54 -19.51
N ALA A 269 -6.10 13.18 -20.58
CA ALA A 269 -5.60 12.91 -21.93
C ALA A 269 -4.07 13.20 -22.02
N LYS A 270 -3.60 14.30 -21.41
CA LYS A 270 -2.17 14.65 -21.32
C LYS A 270 -1.38 13.60 -20.52
N LEU A 271 -1.88 13.15 -19.36
CA LEU A 271 -1.28 12.07 -18.58
C LEU A 271 -1.18 10.77 -19.38
N ARG A 272 -2.26 10.36 -20.04
CA ARG A 272 -2.28 9.15 -20.89
C ARG A 272 -1.33 9.26 -22.09
N ALA A 273 -1.21 10.43 -22.69
CA ALA A 273 -0.25 10.68 -23.77
C ALA A 273 1.19 10.57 -23.26
N ALA A 274 1.50 11.18 -22.12
CA ALA A 274 2.81 11.10 -21.47
C ALA A 274 3.18 9.65 -21.12
N GLN A 275 2.27 8.88 -20.54
CA GLN A 275 2.49 7.47 -20.22
C GLN A 275 2.85 6.65 -21.47
N ARG A 276 2.13 6.83 -22.56
CA ARG A 276 2.40 6.12 -23.82
C ARG A 276 3.82 6.38 -24.36
N THR A 277 4.42 7.54 -24.10
CA THR A 277 5.76 7.86 -24.61
C THR A 277 6.87 7.06 -23.93
N VAL A 278 6.65 6.57 -22.70
CA VAL A 278 7.62 5.75 -21.95
C VAL A 278 7.20 4.28 -21.84
N GLN A 279 6.01 3.95 -22.33
CA GLN A 279 5.50 2.57 -22.26
C GLN A 279 6.39 1.63 -23.06
N GLY A 280 6.80 0.51 -22.43
CA GLY A 280 7.68 -0.48 -23.08
C GLY A 280 9.16 -0.11 -23.10
N LEU A 281 9.56 1.04 -22.57
CA LEU A 281 10.97 1.46 -22.49
C LEU A 281 11.69 0.86 -21.26
N GLY A 282 11.64 -0.45 -21.10
CA GLY A 282 12.30 -1.18 -20.03
C GLY A 282 11.33 -1.82 -19.02
N GLY A 283 11.89 -2.61 -18.09
CA GLY A 283 11.11 -3.22 -16.98
C GLY A 283 10.54 -2.14 -16.06
N ALA A 284 9.26 -2.30 -15.65
CA ALA A 284 8.51 -1.24 -14.98
C ALA A 284 9.21 -0.57 -13.78
N PRO A 285 9.70 -1.25 -12.72
CA PRO A 285 10.36 -0.55 -11.62
C PRO A 285 11.66 0.15 -12.04
N ALA A 286 12.48 -0.45 -12.90
CA ALA A 286 13.74 0.14 -13.36
C ALA A 286 13.52 1.42 -14.18
N ALA A 287 12.56 1.39 -15.13
CA ALA A 287 12.20 2.55 -15.94
C ALA A 287 11.61 3.68 -15.08
N MET A 288 10.78 3.34 -14.10
CA MET A 288 10.21 4.32 -13.15
C MET A 288 11.30 5.00 -12.31
N LYS A 289 12.26 4.23 -11.78
CA LYS A 289 13.39 4.75 -11.00
C LYS A 289 14.24 5.71 -11.82
N TYR A 290 14.58 5.32 -13.04
CA TYR A 290 15.34 6.17 -13.94
C TYR A 290 14.57 7.44 -14.34
N GLY A 291 13.29 7.30 -14.71
CA GLY A 291 12.45 8.45 -15.05
C GLY A 291 12.24 9.41 -13.90
N LEU A 292 12.03 8.90 -12.69
CA LEU A 292 11.91 9.72 -11.46
C LEU A 292 13.21 10.48 -11.18
N SER A 293 14.38 9.82 -11.30
CA SER A 293 15.68 10.50 -11.13
C SER A 293 15.84 11.68 -12.08
N LEU A 294 15.42 11.52 -13.35
CA LEU A 294 15.45 12.59 -14.34
C LEU A 294 14.51 13.75 -14.01
N GLN A 295 13.30 13.44 -13.52
CA GLN A 295 12.32 14.46 -13.13
C GLN A 295 12.77 15.25 -11.92
N MET A 296 13.39 14.59 -10.95
CA MET A 296 13.91 15.24 -9.74
C MET A 296 15.21 16.02 -9.99
N GLY A 297 15.93 15.74 -11.09
CA GLY A 297 17.27 16.27 -11.31
C GLY A 297 18.31 15.76 -10.30
N GLY A 298 18.01 14.62 -9.65
CA GLY A 298 18.82 14.00 -8.62
C GLY A 298 19.75 12.89 -9.13
N PRO A 299 20.50 12.23 -8.22
CA PRO A 299 21.34 11.12 -8.58
C PRO A 299 20.51 9.93 -9.08
N PRO A 300 21.11 9.01 -9.88
CA PRO A 300 20.41 7.82 -10.35
C PRO A 300 19.94 6.93 -9.20
N ILE A 301 18.73 6.41 -9.34
CA ILE A 301 18.13 5.42 -8.44
C ILE A 301 18.11 4.07 -9.18
N TYR A 302 18.62 3.03 -8.53
CA TYR A 302 18.83 1.73 -9.16
C TYR A 302 17.78 0.69 -8.76
N PRO A 303 17.39 -0.23 -9.66
CA PRO A 303 16.58 -1.39 -9.30
C PRO A 303 17.42 -2.37 -8.48
N ARG A 304 16.73 -3.24 -7.74
CA ARG A 304 17.36 -4.32 -6.99
C ARG A 304 17.25 -5.64 -7.77
N ALA A 305 18.28 -6.48 -7.73
CA ALA A 305 18.22 -7.82 -8.31
C ALA A 305 16.97 -8.59 -7.77
N PRO A 306 16.30 -9.40 -8.61
CA PRO A 306 16.69 -9.84 -9.96
C PRO A 306 16.39 -8.85 -11.08
N LEU A 307 15.87 -7.66 -10.78
CA LEU A 307 15.64 -6.64 -11.80
C LEU A 307 16.98 -6.04 -12.25
N VAL A 308 17.01 -5.64 -13.51
CA VAL A 308 18.20 -5.02 -14.13
C VAL A 308 17.95 -3.56 -14.46
N GLU A 309 19.01 -2.77 -14.49
CA GLU A 309 18.94 -1.39 -14.97
C GLU A 309 18.42 -1.31 -16.42
N VAL A 310 17.77 -0.22 -16.75
CA VAL A 310 17.47 0.13 -18.15
C VAL A 310 18.78 0.29 -18.93
N SER A 311 18.83 -0.24 -20.15
CA SER A 311 20.00 -0.15 -21.04
C SER A 311 20.33 1.30 -21.44
N GLY A 312 21.50 1.52 -22.02
CA GLY A 312 21.88 2.85 -22.52
C GLY A 312 20.87 3.41 -23.53
N ASP A 313 20.41 2.57 -24.46
CA ASP A 313 19.42 2.97 -25.47
C ASP A 313 18.05 3.28 -24.83
N GLN A 314 17.63 2.48 -23.84
CA GLN A 314 16.40 2.74 -23.10
C GLN A 314 16.50 4.03 -22.28
N LYS A 315 17.64 4.31 -21.65
CA LYS A 315 17.91 5.57 -20.95
C LYS A 315 17.79 6.77 -21.88
N ALA A 316 18.39 6.69 -23.07
CA ALA A 316 18.30 7.75 -24.08
C ALA A 316 16.85 7.95 -24.56
N ALA A 317 16.12 6.87 -24.82
CA ALA A 317 14.72 6.92 -25.23
C ALA A 317 13.81 7.52 -24.15
N ILE A 318 13.95 7.12 -22.90
CA ILE A 318 13.18 7.67 -21.77
C ILE A 318 13.48 9.16 -21.61
N LYS A 319 14.76 9.56 -21.66
CA LYS A 319 15.15 10.96 -21.56
C LYS A 319 14.52 11.80 -22.68
N LEU A 320 14.64 11.34 -23.93
CA LEU A 320 14.05 12.03 -25.09
C LEU A 320 12.52 12.17 -24.95
N ALA A 321 11.84 11.11 -24.48
CA ALA A 321 10.41 11.13 -24.26
C ALA A 321 9.99 12.17 -23.19
N LEU A 322 10.75 12.24 -22.09
CA LEU A 322 10.47 13.20 -21.01
C LEU A 322 10.82 14.65 -21.41
N ASP A 323 11.88 14.88 -22.18
CA ASP A 323 12.23 16.21 -22.68
C ASP A 323 11.13 16.76 -23.62
N LYS A 324 10.61 15.94 -24.54
CA LYS A 324 9.47 16.33 -25.40
C LYS A 324 8.22 16.72 -24.59
N LEU A 325 7.99 16.15 -23.41
CA LEU A 325 6.84 16.51 -22.57
C LEU A 325 7.02 17.89 -21.92
N LYS A 326 8.26 18.32 -21.66
CA LYS A 326 8.54 19.67 -21.15
C LYS A 326 8.21 20.75 -22.20
N ASP A 327 8.47 20.46 -23.46
CA ASP A 327 8.19 21.39 -24.58
C ASP A 327 6.67 21.49 -24.87
N MET A 328 5.85 20.55 -24.35
CA MET A 328 4.40 20.54 -24.50
C MET A 328 3.65 21.10 -23.26
N ALA A 329 4.39 21.49 -22.22
CA ALA A 329 3.84 22.02 -20.98
C ALA A 329 3.69 23.52 -21.00
#